data_a3f18d1aac2bc10f01ecd2e08c46858c
#
_entry.id   a3f18d1aac2bc10f01ecd2e08c46858c
#
_cell.length_a   1.000
_cell.length_b   1.000
_cell.length_c   1.000
_cell.angle_alpha   90.00
_cell.angle_beta   90.00
_cell.angle_gamma   90.00
#
_symmetry.space_group_name_H-M   'P 1'
#
loop_
_entity.id
_entity.type
_entity.pdbx_description
1 polymer ?
#
loop_
_entity_poly.entity_id
_entity_poly.type
_entity_poly.pdbx_seq_one_letter_code
_entity_poly.pdbx_strand_id
1 'polypeptide(L)'
;MEWPGLLPSSSAKTLPLLNKEIIACTACPRLVQWREEVAITKRKAYGDEKYWGKPVPSFGSDKPKLMIVGLAPGAHGANRTG
;
A
#
# COMPACT_ATOMS: atom_id res chain seq x y z
N MET A 1 -22.17 -2.10 10.43
CA MET A 1 -21.32 -1.07 11.07
C MET A 1 -20.32 -0.58 10.04
N GLU A 2 -20.37 0.69 9.76
CA GLU A 2 -19.43 1.30 8.81
C GLU A 2 -18.15 1.70 9.52
N TRP A 3 -17.02 1.51 8.84
CA TRP A 3 -15.74 1.97 9.33
C TRP A 3 -15.63 3.47 9.12
N PRO A 4 -15.28 4.24 10.17
CA PRO A 4 -14.94 5.64 9.96
C PRO A 4 -13.78 5.76 8.98
N GLY A 5 -13.93 6.57 7.96
CA GLY A 5 -12.91 6.73 6.94
C GLY A 5 -12.89 5.66 5.87
N LEU A 6 -13.89 4.76 5.85
CA LEU A 6 -14.02 3.81 4.75
C LEU A 6 -14.24 4.58 3.45
N LEU A 7 -13.45 4.27 2.44
CA LEU A 7 -13.58 4.88 1.13
C LEU A 7 -14.91 4.46 0.48
N PRO A 8 -15.55 5.36 -0.26
CA PRO A 8 -16.66 4.96 -1.11
C PRO A 8 -16.19 3.92 -2.12
N SER A 9 -17.14 3.17 -2.68
CA SER A 9 -16.85 2.18 -3.71
C SER A 9 -15.99 2.82 -4.81
N SER A 10 -14.91 2.14 -5.18
CA SER A 10 -14.04 2.61 -6.24
C SER A 10 -14.81 2.70 -7.57
N SER A 11 -14.61 3.79 -8.30
CA SER A 11 -15.12 3.93 -9.65
C SER A 11 -14.19 3.34 -10.70
N ALA A 12 -13.07 2.77 -10.30
CA ALA A 12 -12.08 2.19 -11.20
C ALA A 12 -12.66 0.96 -11.90
N LYS A 13 -12.60 0.95 -13.23
CA LYS A 13 -13.11 -0.13 -14.08
C LYS A 13 -12.03 -1.11 -14.49
N THR A 14 -10.77 -0.78 -14.28
CA THR A 14 -9.63 -1.63 -14.66
C THR A 14 -8.67 -1.76 -13.50
N LEU A 15 -7.87 -2.82 -13.50
CA LEU A 15 -6.88 -3.06 -12.47
C LEU A 15 -5.80 -1.95 -12.40
N PRO A 16 -5.27 -1.44 -13.52
CA PRO A 16 -4.33 -0.32 -13.48
C PRO A 16 -4.90 0.93 -12.81
N LEU A 17 -6.16 1.26 -13.06
CA LEU A 17 -6.83 2.41 -12.43
C LEU A 17 -7.02 2.17 -10.94
N LEU A 18 -7.41 0.96 -10.54
CA LEU A 18 -7.54 0.59 -9.12
C LEU A 18 -6.20 0.69 -8.40
N ASN A 19 -5.13 0.19 -8.99
CA ASN A 19 -3.79 0.27 -8.42
C ASN A 19 -3.35 1.73 -8.23
N LYS A 20 -3.69 2.60 -9.16
CA LYS A 20 -3.41 4.03 -9.07
C LYS A 20 -4.12 4.67 -7.88
N GLU A 21 -5.39 4.31 -7.66
CA GLU A 21 -6.14 4.76 -6.48
C GLU A 21 -5.54 4.23 -5.19
N ILE A 22 -5.12 2.97 -5.17
CA ILE A 22 -4.51 2.34 -3.99
C ILE A 22 -3.23 3.08 -3.60
N ILE A 23 -2.35 3.35 -4.55
CA ILE A 23 -1.08 4.03 -4.31
C ILE A 23 -1.29 5.43 -3.72
N ALA A 24 -2.33 6.11 -4.15
CA ALA A 24 -2.66 7.46 -3.66
C ALA A 24 -3.51 7.48 -2.38
N CYS A 25 -3.89 6.31 -1.86
CA CYS A 25 -4.81 6.23 -0.73
C CYS A 25 -4.18 6.68 0.59
N THR A 26 -4.87 7.57 1.30
CA THR A 26 -4.47 8.08 2.61
C THR A 26 -5.62 8.00 3.62
N ALA A 27 -6.53 7.04 3.43
CA ALA A 27 -7.77 6.95 4.22
C ALA A 27 -7.57 6.56 5.68
N CYS A 28 -6.43 5.91 6.01
CA CYS A 28 -6.14 5.41 7.34
C CYS A 28 -4.99 6.21 7.97
N PRO A 29 -5.25 7.31 8.71
CA PRO A 29 -4.20 8.19 9.21
C PRO A 29 -3.12 7.48 10.03
N ARG A 30 -3.50 6.49 10.85
CA ARG A 30 -2.53 5.74 11.66
C ARG A 30 -1.56 4.94 10.80
N LEU A 31 -2.06 4.33 9.73
CA LEU A 31 -1.22 3.55 8.81
C LEU A 31 -0.36 4.47 7.94
N VAL A 32 -0.91 5.59 7.51
CA VAL A 32 -0.16 6.60 6.76
C VAL A 32 1.01 7.11 7.59
N GLN A 33 0.76 7.50 8.83
CA GLN A 33 1.78 7.98 9.73
C GLN A 33 2.86 6.92 9.96
N TRP A 34 2.46 5.67 10.22
CA TRP A 34 3.39 4.58 10.47
C TRP A 34 4.31 4.32 9.27
N ARG A 35 3.75 4.18 8.07
CA ARG A 35 4.55 3.88 6.88
C ARG A 35 5.50 5.01 6.51
N GLU A 36 5.07 6.26 6.67
CA GLU A 36 5.89 7.42 6.38
C GLU A 36 7.01 7.58 7.41
N GLU A 37 6.69 7.35 8.67
CA GLU A 37 7.66 7.38 9.76
C GLU A 37 8.74 6.32 9.58
N VAL A 38 8.35 5.09 9.22
CA VAL A 38 9.29 4.01 8.91
C VAL A 38 10.14 4.37 7.69
N ALA A 39 9.56 5.01 6.67
CA ALA A 39 10.28 5.41 5.47
C ALA A 39 11.35 6.47 5.77
N ILE A 40 11.13 7.32 6.76
CA ILE A 40 12.10 8.33 7.20
C ILE A 40 13.15 7.72 8.12
N THR A 41 12.71 6.99 9.13
CA THR A 41 13.58 6.41 10.17
C THR A 41 14.47 5.31 9.59
N LYS A 42 13.86 4.44 8.77
CA LYS A 42 14.52 3.31 8.11
C LYS A 42 15.18 2.34 9.09
N ARG A 43 15.54 1.17 8.59
CA ARG A 43 16.39 0.23 9.32
C ARG A 43 17.85 0.59 9.02
N LYS A 44 18.74 0.44 9.99
CA LYS A 44 20.18 0.74 9.81
C LYS A 44 20.78 0.05 8.58
N ALA A 45 20.38 -1.20 8.31
CA ALA A 45 20.83 -1.96 7.15
C ALA A 45 20.39 -1.35 5.82
N TYR A 46 19.33 -0.51 5.81
CA TYR A 46 18.74 0.10 4.62
C TYR A 46 18.83 1.63 4.65
N GLY A 47 19.71 2.18 5.47
CA GLY A 47 19.81 3.62 5.68
C GLY A 47 20.08 4.43 4.41
N ASP A 48 20.78 3.83 3.45
CA ASP A 48 21.11 4.47 2.17
C ASP A 48 20.04 4.30 1.11
N GLU A 49 18.98 3.53 1.39
CA GLU A 49 17.91 3.27 0.43
C GLU A 49 16.77 4.27 0.59
N LYS A 50 16.15 4.65 -0.52
CA LYS A 50 14.96 5.46 -0.53
C LYS A 50 13.75 4.54 -0.44
N TYR A 51 12.97 4.68 0.63
CA TYR A 51 11.76 3.89 0.82
C TYR A 51 10.61 4.40 -0.06
N TRP A 52 9.78 3.44 -0.52
CA TRP A 52 8.55 3.73 -1.24
C TRP A 52 7.57 4.54 -0.39
N GLY A 53 7.28 4.10 0.84
CA GLY A 53 6.49 4.83 1.83
C GLY A 53 5.04 5.13 1.43
N LYS A 54 4.48 4.37 0.51
CA LYS A 54 3.11 4.55 -0.03
C LYS A 54 2.39 3.21 -0.02
N PRO A 55 1.06 3.19 -0.23
CA PRO A 55 0.35 1.93 -0.42
C PRO A 55 0.95 1.13 -1.57
N VAL A 56 1.01 -0.18 -1.38
CA VAL A 56 1.56 -1.10 -2.37
C VAL A 56 0.41 -1.61 -3.25
N PRO A 57 0.51 -1.46 -4.57
CA PRO A 57 -0.55 -1.92 -5.46
C PRO A 57 -0.60 -3.43 -5.54
N SER A 58 -1.68 -3.96 -6.09
CA SER A 58 -1.79 -5.38 -6.38
C SER A 58 -0.81 -5.79 -7.47
N PHE A 59 -0.50 -7.08 -7.48
CA PHE A 59 0.49 -7.67 -8.40
C PHE A 59 -0.13 -8.89 -9.08
N GLY A 60 0.12 -9.04 -10.37
CA GLY A 60 -0.30 -10.21 -11.13
C GLY A 60 -1.28 -9.89 -12.26
N SER A 61 -1.94 -10.95 -12.75
CA SER A 61 -2.89 -10.86 -13.85
C SER A 61 -4.18 -10.14 -13.45
N ASP A 62 -4.81 -9.44 -14.39
CA ASP A 62 -6.14 -8.85 -14.23
C ASP A 62 -7.27 -9.89 -14.32
N LYS A 63 -6.94 -11.12 -14.74
CA LYS A 63 -7.89 -12.25 -14.84
C LYS A 63 -7.32 -13.46 -14.09
N PRO A 64 -7.11 -13.37 -12.77
CA PRO A 64 -6.46 -14.42 -12.02
C PRO A 64 -7.35 -15.64 -11.85
N LYS A 65 -6.76 -16.82 -11.86
CA LYS A 65 -7.42 -18.06 -11.47
C LYS A 65 -7.33 -18.30 -9.96
N LEU A 66 -6.37 -17.67 -9.30
CA LEU A 66 -6.14 -17.77 -7.87
C LEU A 66 -5.79 -16.38 -7.35
N MET A 67 -6.43 -15.99 -6.25
CA MET A 67 -6.12 -14.74 -5.58
C MET A 67 -5.50 -15.03 -4.21
N ILE A 68 -4.35 -14.43 -3.94
CA ILE A 68 -3.69 -14.53 -2.64
C ILE A 68 -3.84 -13.19 -1.92
N VAL A 69 -4.43 -13.23 -0.73
CA VAL A 69 -4.65 -12.03 0.09
C VAL A 69 -3.79 -12.15 1.34
N GLY A 70 -2.80 -11.28 1.46
CA GLY A 70 -1.95 -11.19 2.63
C GLY A 70 -2.47 -10.18 3.63
N LEU A 71 -1.92 -10.21 4.85
CA LEU A 71 -2.33 -9.31 5.92
C LEU A 71 -1.88 -7.86 5.68
N ALA A 72 -0.60 -7.68 5.38
CA ALA A 72 -0.01 -6.35 5.20
C ALA A 72 1.36 -6.43 4.56
N PRO A 73 1.79 -5.36 3.85
CA PRO A 73 3.18 -5.26 3.39
C PRO A 73 4.15 -5.15 4.57
N GLY A 74 5.34 -5.69 4.41
CA GLY A 74 6.37 -5.55 5.44
C GLY A 74 6.89 -4.11 5.53
N ALA A 75 7.14 -3.63 6.76
CA ALA A 75 7.59 -2.27 7.00
C ALA A 75 8.94 -1.97 6.31
N HIS A 76 9.83 -2.95 6.26
CA HIS A 76 11.13 -2.85 5.58
C HIS A 76 11.20 -3.75 4.34
N GLY A 77 10.08 -4.35 3.96
CA GLY A 77 9.91 -5.12 2.73
C GLY A 77 9.27 -4.27 1.65
N ALA A 78 7.97 -4.50 1.38
CA ALA A 78 7.27 -3.78 0.31
C ALA A 78 7.11 -2.28 0.58
N ASN A 79 7.08 -1.85 1.86
CA ASN A 79 7.09 -0.42 2.18
C ASN A 79 8.42 0.23 1.77
N ARG A 80 9.49 -0.54 1.69
CA ARG A 80 10.80 -0.10 1.21
C ARG A 80 10.88 -0.10 -0.32
N THR A 81 10.40 -1.14 -0.95
CA THR A 81 10.62 -1.37 -2.38
C THR A 81 9.42 -1.00 -3.28
N GLY A 82 8.25 -0.96 -2.72
CA GLY A 82 7.03 -0.83 -3.52
C GLY A 82 6.67 -2.13 -4.19
#